data_05ba885bb11175e944aa2972d881d438
#
_entry.id   05ba885bb11175e944aa2972d881d438
#
_cell.length_a   1.000
_cell.length_b   1.000
_cell.length_c   1.000
_cell.angle_alpha   90.00
_cell.angle_beta   90.00
_cell.angle_gamma   90.00
#
_symmetry.space_group_name_H-M   'P 1'
#
loop_
_entity.id
_entity.type
_entity.pdbx_description
1 polymer ?
#
loop_
_entity_poly.entity_id
_entity_poly.type
_entity_poly.pdbx_seq_one_letter_code
_entity_poly.pdbx_strand_id
1 'polypeptide(L)'
;MPLTPIVIEQTSKGERSYDIFSRLLKDRIIMLEGPIEEHTASVLCAQLLFLESQEASKDIVLYINSPGGLVTAGMAIYDTMQYVRSDIQTIVVGQACSMGSLLASAGTKGKRYMLPHARHMIHQPLGGASGQATDVEIRANELLRWKKELTEIYEKTTGQPLQKLKDDMERDKFMNAEEAVAYGLVDKIITTRDEDNKE
;
A
#
# COMPACT_ATOMS: atom_id res chain seq x y z
N MET A 1 8.95 22.26 -3.44
CA MET A 1 8.88 21.12 -2.53
C MET A 1 8.87 21.65 -1.10
N PRO A 2 7.99 21.17 -0.20
CA PRO A 2 8.13 21.50 1.21
C PRO A 2 9.46 20.96 1.72
N LEU A 3 10.10 21.71 2.63
CA LEU A 3 11.35 21.28 3.26
C LEU A 3 11.08 20.06 4.12
N THR A 4 11.80 18.96 3.87
CA THR A 4 11.74 17.77 4.73
C THR A 4 12.41 18.08 6.07
N PRO A 5 11.73 17.90 7.23
CA PRO A 5 12.33 18.17 8.54
C PRO A 5 13.56 17.30 8.79
N ILE A 6 14.57 17.91 9.42
CA ILE A 6 15.79 17.21 9.83
C ILE A 6 15.73 16.97 11.34
N VAL A 7 16.06 15.75 11.76
CA VAL A 7 16.20 15.36 13.18
C VAL A 7 17.65 15.05 13.49
N ILE A 8 18.11 15.45 14.68
CA ILE A 8 19.46 15.20 15.17
C ILE A 8 19.37 14.17 16.30
N GLU A 9 20.10 13.09 16.16
CA GLU A 9 20.18 12.00 17.12
C GLU A 9 21.55 12.01 17.80
N GLN A 10 21.58 12.03 19.13
CA GLN A 10 22.80 11.88 19.92
C GLN A 10 23.15 10.40 20.00
N THR A 11 24.36 10.05 19.56
CA THR A 11 24.86 8.67 19.63
C THR A 11 26.16 8.63 20.44
N SER A 12 26.59 7.46 20.85
CA SER A 12 27.90 7.26 21.52
C SER A 12 29.10 7.68 20.66
N LYS A 13 28.89 7.86 19.34
CA LYS A 13 29.91 8.28 18.34
C LYS A 13 29.76 9.74 17.92
N GLY A 14 28.89 10.53 18.57
CA GLY A 14 28.58 11.92 18.26
C GLY A 14 27.17 12.10 17.66
N GLU A 15 26.92 13.31 17.19
CA GLU A 15 25.64 13.69 16.58
C GLU A 15 25.51 13.12 15.17
N ARG A 16 24.30 12.62 14.84
CA ARG A 16 23.92 12.23 13.49
C ARG A 16 22.66 12.95 13.06
N SER A 17 22.70 13.53 11.88
CA SER A 17 21.56 14.19 11.25
C SER A 17 20.88 13.23 10.26
N TYR A 18 19.56 13.19 10.29
CA TYR A 18 18.72 12.43 9.36
C TYR A 18 17.55 13.32 8.91
N ASP A 19 17.10 13.17 7.68
CA ASP A 19 15.74 13.59 7.39
C ASP A 19 14.73 12.68 8.11
N ILE A 20 13.50 13.16 8.30
CA ILE A 20 12.49 12.44 9.11
C ILE A 20 12.17 11.06 8.53
N PHE A 21 12.11 10.90 7.20
CA PHE A 21 11.80 9.62 6.57
C PHE A 21 12.95 8.62 6.71
N SER A 22 14.19 9.07 6.54
CA SER A 22 15.38 8.25 6.80
C SER A 22 15.48 7.83 8.27
N ARG A 23 15.02 8.68 9.20
CA ARG A 23 14.99 8.33 10.62
C ARG A 23 13.93 7.28 10.91
N LEU A 24 12.73 7.40 10.32
CA LEU A 24 11.66 6.41 10.45
C LEU A 24 12.07 5.06 9.83
N LEU A 25 12.77 5.09 8.69
CA LEU A 25 13.27 3.88 8.03
C LEU A 25 14.19 3.04 8.94
N LYS A 26 14.98 3.67 9.82
CA LYS A 26 15.77 2.94 10.84
C LYS A 26 14.90 2.12 11.79
N ASP A 27 13.68 2.58 12.06
CA ASP A 27 12.70 1.88 12.88
C ASP A 27 11.79 0.96 12.03
N ARG A 28 12.21 0.67 10.79
CA ARG A 28 11.51 -0.18 9.82
C ARG A 28 10.15 0.36 9.40
N ILE A 29 9.99 1.68 9.43
CA ILE A 29 8.76 2.39 9.06
C ILE A 29 8.93 3.02 7.69
N ILE A 30 8.03 2.71 6.78
CA ILE A 30 7.94 3.29 5.44
C ILE A 30 6.64 4.10 5.33
N MET A 31 6.70 5.26 4.67
CA MET A 31 5.55 6.10 4.41
C MET A 31 5.22 6.09 2.93
N LEU A 32 4.02 5.60 2.58
CA LEU A 32 3.44 5.73 1.23
C LEU A 32 2.43 6.88 1.25
N GLU A 33 2.86 8.05 0.81
CA GLU A 33 2.04 9.26 0.78
C GLU A 33 1.84 9.75 -0.66
N GLY A 34 0.62 10.22 -0.96
CA GLY A 34 0.28 10.79 -2.25
C GLY A 34 0.11 9.75 -3.37
N PRO A 35 0.18 10.20 -4.65
CA PRO A 35 -0.01 9.33 -5.80
C PRO A 35 1.08 8.25 -5.93
N ILE A 36 0.67 7.07 -6.38
CA ILE A 36 1.59 5.96 -6.70
C ILE A 36 2.07 6.14 -8.14
N GLU A 37 3.29 6.61 -8.27
CA GLU A 37 3.99 6.85 -9.52
C GLU A 37 5.24 5.97 -9.62
N GLU A 38 5.90 5.94 -10.77
CA GLU A 38 7.09 5.11 -11.02
C GLU A 38 8.22 5.38 -10.01
N HIS A 39 8.46 6.66 -9.70
CA HIS A 39 9.48 7.05 -8.72
C HIS A 39 9.11 6.58 -7.30
N THR A 40 7.86 6.79 -6.89
CA THR A 40 7.35 6.33 -5.59
C THR A 40 7.53 4.82 -5.46
N ALA A 41 7.18 4.06 -6.50
CA ALA A 41 7.34 2.61 -6.50
C ALA A 41 8.81 2.19 -6.40
N SER A 42 9.70 2.80 -7.18
CA SER A 42 11.13 2.48 -7.16
C SER A 42 11.75 2.70 -5.77
N VAL A 43 11.43 3.83 -5.11
CA VAL A 43 11.93 4.14 -3.76
C VAL A 43 11.39 3.15 -2.74
N LEU A 44 10.08 2.86 -2.78
CA LEU A 44 9.45 1.97 -1.82
C LEU A 44 9.94 0.52 -1.96
N CYS A 45 10.06 0.02 -3.19
CA CYS A 45 10.64 -1.31 -3.45
C CYS A 45 12.09 -1.40 -2.92
N ALA A 46 12.90 -0.37 -3.16
CA ALA A 46 14.28 -0.32 -2.64
C ALA A 46 14.30 -0.33 -1.10
N GLN A 47 13.39 0.40 -0.43
CA GLN A 47 13.28 0.40 1.03
C GLN A 47 12.86 -0.96 1.57
N LEU A 48 11.90 -1.65 0.95
CA LEU A 48 11.48 -3.00 1.33
C LEU A 48 12.65 -4.00 1.24
N LEU A 49 13.36 -4.01 0.12
CA LEU A 49 14.52 -4.88 -0.10
C LEU A 49 15.66 -4.56 0.87
N PHE A 50 15.92 -3.27 1.13
CA PHE A 50 16.93 -2.85 2.10
C PHE A 50 16.59 -3.34 3.51
N LEU A 51 15.36 -3.13 3.98
CA LEU A 51 14.95 -3.55 5.32
C LEU A 51 14.96 -5.08 5.48
N GLU A 52 14.51 -5.81 4.46
CA GLU A 52 14.61 -7.28 4.45
C GLU A 52 16.06 -7.75 4.54
N SER A 53 16.98 -7.11 3.81
CA SER A 53 18.40 -7.48 3.85
C SER A 53 19.07 -7.20 5.21
N GLN A 54 18.54 -6.26 5.99
CA GLN A 54 19.05 -5.96 7.35
C GLN A 54 18.59 -7.03 8.35
N GLU A 55 17.31 -7.36 8.36
CA GLU A 55 16.76 -8.38 9.26
C GLU A 55 15.40 -8.88 8.73
N ALA A 56 15.40 -10.03 8.08
CA ALA A 56 14.20 -10.60 7.45
C ALA A 56 13.15 -11.11 8.45
N SER A 57 13.54 -11.36 9.71
CA SER A 57 12.65 -11.87 10.77
C SER A 57 11.78 -10.80 11.42
N LYS A 58 12.09 -9.52 11.21
CA LYS A 58 11.34 -8.40 11.76
C LYS A 58 10.35 -7.83 10.76
N ASP A 59 9.21 -7.43 11.27
CA ASP A 59 8.16 -6.78 10.49
C ASP A 59 8.65 -5.45 9.86
N ILE A 60 8.07 -5.11 8.73
CA ILE A 60 8.17 -3.79 8.10
C ILE A 60 6.80 -3.14 8.24
N VAL A 61 6.76 -1.90 8.74
CA VAL A 61 5.52 -1.14 8.91
C VAL A 61 5.36 -0.17 7.75
N LEU A 62 4.30 -0.34 6.97
CA LEU A 62 3.95 0.50 5.84
C LEU A 62 2.72 1.36 6.18
N TYR A 63 2.93 2.65 6.43
CA TYR A 63 1.86 3.63 6.57
C TYR A 63 1.39 4.09 5.20
N ILE A 64 0.08 4.12 4.99
CA ILE A 64 -0.53 4.41 3.68
C ILE A 64 -1.51 5.58 3.79
N ASN A 65 -1.24 6.65 3.03
CA ASN A 65 -2.13 7.77 2.77
C ASN A 65 -2.09 8.11 1.28
N SER A 66 -2.80 7.34 0.47
CA SER A 66 -2.68 7.42 -0.99
C SER A 66 -4.03 7.40 -1.70
N PRO A 67 -4.22 8.25 -2.71
CA PRO A 67 -5.37 8.19 -3.62
C PRO A 67 -5.27 7.03 -4.65
N GLY A 68 -4.17 6.27 -4.64
CA GLY A 68 -3.83 5.31 -5.70
C GLY A 68 -2.93 5.91 -6.76
N GLY A 69 -2.92 5.34 -7.95
CA GLY A 69 -2.07 5.80 -9.05
C GLY A 69 -1.87 4.76 -10.15
N LEU A 70 -0.70 4.74 -10.76
CA LEU A 70 -0.38 3.86 -11.87
C LEU A 70 -0.43 2.38 -11.46
N VAL A 71 -1.19 1.57 -12.21
CA VAL A 71 -1.34 0.13 -11.93
C VAL A 71 0.01 -0.57 -11.94
N THR A 72 0.84 -0.33 -12.95
CA THR A 72 2.18 -0.97 -13.06
C THR A 72 3.11 -0.61 -11.92
N ALA A 73 3.09 0.65 -11.45
CA ALA A 73 3.85 1.10 -10.29
C ALA A 73 3.34 0.44 -8.99
N GLY A 74 2.01 0.37 -8.81
CA GLY A 74 1.41 -0.31 -7.68
C GLY A 74 1.69 -1.80 -7.67
N MET A 75 1.68 -2.47 -8.82
CA MET A 75 2.01 -3.89 -8.92
C MET A 75 3.48 -4.17 -8.62
N ALA A 76 4.40 -3.28 -9.00
CA ALA A 76 5.81 -3.43 -8.60
C ALA A 76 5.96 -3.42 -7.06
N ILE A 77 5.22 -2.55 -6.36
CA ILE A 77 5.20 -2.53 -4.89
C ILE A 77 4.56 -3.82 -4.36
N TYR A 78 3.39 -4.20 -4.89
CA TYR A 78 2.67 -5.40 -4.47
C TYR A 78 3.55 -6.65 -4.57
N ASP A 79 4.17 -6.88 -5.73
CA ASP A 79 5.02 -8.04 -5.95
C ASP A 79 6.24 -8.01 -5.01
N THR A 80 6.83 -6.84 -4.77
CA THR A 80 7.93 -6.71 -3.81
C THR A 80 7.48 -7.00 -2.38
N MET A 81 6.29 -6.55 -1.96
CA MET A 81 5.70 -6.90 -0.65
C MET A 81 5.50 -8.41 -0.49
N GLN A 82 5.11 -9.11 -1.56
CA GLN A 82 4.92 -10.57 -1.54
C GLN A 82 6.25 -11.34 -1.66
N TYR A 83 7.29 -10.72 -2.23
CA TYR A 83 8.59 -11.34 -2.47
C TYR A 83 9.49 -11.34 -1.24
N VAL A 84 9.48 -10.27 -0.43
CA VAL A 84 10.31 -10.18 0.78
C VAL A 84 9.82 -11.15 1.87
N ARG A 85 10.74 -11.63 2.69
CA ARG A 85 10.44 -12.59 3.76
C ARG A 85 9.90 -11.95 5.03
N SER A 86 10.17 -10.64 5.22
CA SER A 86 9.61 -9.89 6.34
C SER A 86 8.10 -9.79 6.22
N ASP A 87 7.38 -9.95 7.32
CA ASP A 87 5.96 -9.61 7.35
C ASP A 87 5.76 -8.11 7.12
N ILE A 88 4.76 -7.76 6.33
CA ILE A 88 4.43 -6.37 6.04
C ILE A 88 3.17 -6.00 6.83
N GLN A 89 3.35 -5.17 7.84
CA GLN A 89 2.25 -4.56 8.57
C GLN A 89 1.79 -3.30 7.81
N THR A 90 0.54 -3.23 7.42
CA THR A 90 -0.04 -2.05 6.76
C THR A 90 -0.92 -1.26 7.71
N ILE A 91 -0.81 0.08 7.67
CA ILE A 91 -1.62 0.99 8.50
C ILE A 91 -2.18 2.10 7.62
N VAL A 92 -3.48 2.12 7.42
CA VAL A 92 -4.15 3.18 6.66
C VAL A 92 -4.35 4.41 7.52
N VAL A 93 -3.79 5.55 7.04
CA VAL A 93 -3.91 6.88 7.66
C VAL A 93 -4.56 7.83 6.65
N GLY A 94 -5.69 8.42 6.96
CA GLY A 94 -6.42 9.30 6.04
C GLY A 94 -7.15 8.53 4.95
N GLN A 95 -6.43 8.01 3.94
CA GLN A 95 -7.08 7.24 2.86
C GLN A 95 -6.18 6.18 2.24
N ALA A 96 -6.81 5.10 1.79
CA ALA A 96 -6.25 4.12 0.89
C ALA A 96 -7.24 3.89 -0.26
N CYS A 97 -6.99 4.48 -1.43
CA CYS A 97 -7.89 4.40 -2.58
C CYS A 97 -7.22 3.68 -3.76
N SER A 98 -8.02 2.94 -4.56
CA SER A 98 -7.54 2.30 -5.79
C SER A 98 -6.30 1.42 -5.53
N MET A 99 -5.19 1.63 -6.21
CA MET A 99 -3.94 0.91 -5.94
C MET A 99 -3.46 1.04 -4.48
N GLY A 100 -3.73 2.18 -3.80
CA GLY A 100 -3.43 2.33 -2.36
C GLY A 100 -4.25 1.38 -1.49
N SER A 101 -5.52 1.15 -1.84
CA SER A 101 -6.39 0.17 -1.17
C SER A 101 -5.90 -1.27 -1.39
N LEU A 102 -5.48 -1.59 -2.61
CA LEU A 102 -4.92 -2.91 -2.94
C LEU A 102 -3.66 -3.19 -2.10
N LEU A 103 -2.73 -2.25 -2.03
CA LEU A 103 -1.52 -2.39 -1.23
C LEU A 103 -1.82 -2.50 0.28
N ALA A 104 -2.79 -1.73 0.79
CA ALA A 104 -3.21 -1.84 2.18
C ALA A 104 -3.78 -3.22 2.51
N SER A 105 -4.61 -3.78 1.61
CA SER A 105 -5.20 -5.11 1.76
C SER A 105 -4.18 -6.26 1.56
N ALA A 106 -3.04 -5.97 0.91
CA ALA A 106 -2.00 -6.93 0.58
C ALA A 106 -0.96 -7.14 1.69
N GLY A 107 -1.06 -6.44 2.80
CA GLY A 107 -0.25 -6.68 4.00
C GLY A 107 -0.43 -8.10 4.55
N THR A 108 0.47 -8.50 5.42
CA THR A 108 0.39 -9.82 6.09
C THR A 108 -0.92 -9.95 6.85
N LYS A 109 -1.65 -11.05 6.63
CA LYS A 109 -2.96 -11.27 7.26
C LYS A 109 -2.83 -11.27 8.79
N GLY A 110 -3.72 -10.54 9.46
CA GLY A 110 -3.67 -10.27 10.89
C GLY A 110 -2.87 -9.02 11.27
N LYS A 111 -2.14 -8.42 10.30
CA LYS A 111 -1.30 -7.23 10.49
C LYS A 111 -1.71 -6.06 9.59
N ARG A 112 -2.96 -6.03 9.14
CA ARG A 112 -3.52 -4.96 8.31
C ARG A 112 -4.43 -4.09 9.16
N TYR A 113 -4.05 -2.84 9.34
CA TYR A 113 -4.70 -1.93 10.27
C TYR A 113 -5.21 -0.66 9.60
N MET A 114 -6.12 0.01 10.27
CA MET A 114 -6.70 1.26 9.81
C MET A 114 -7.01 2.17 11.00
N LEU A 115 -6.76 3.47 10.87
CA LEU A 115 -7.17 4.44 11.87
C LEU A 115 -8.67 4.74 11.76
N PRO A 116 -9.35 5.17 12.86
CA PRO A 116 -10.82 5.23 12.92
C PRO A 116 -11.49 6.14 11.88
N HIS A 117 -10.81 7.20 11.46
CA HIS A 117 -11.36 8.19 10.51
C HIS A 117 -10.77 8.06 9.10
N ALA A 118 -9.94 7.04 8.87
CA ALA A 118 -9.43 6.73 7.54
C ALA A 118 -10.54 6.09 6.69
N ARG A 119 -10.32 6.03 5.38
CA ARG A 119 -11.26 5.41 4.43
C ARG A 119 -10.54 4.57 3.40
N HIS A 120 -11.20 3.53 2.94
CA HIS A 120 -10.86 2.78 1.75
C HIS A 120 -11.74 3.18 0.57
N MET A 121 -11.21 3.02 -0.66
CA MET A 121 -12.01 3.06 -1.87
C MET A 121 -11.47 2.02 -2.86
N ILE A 122 -12.35 1.15 -3.33
CA ILE A 122 -12.09 0.17 -4.38
C ILE A 122 -12.84 0.52 -5.65
N HIS A 123 -12.23 0.29 -6.79
CA HIS A 123 -12.84 0.40 -8.10
C HIS A 123 -12.04 -0.37 -9.15
N GLN A 124 -12.61 -0.55 -10.34
CA GLN A 124 -11.91 -1.12 -11.48
C GLN A 124 -10.80 -0.16 -12.00
N PRO A 125 -9.76 -0.67 -12.70
CA PRO A 125 -8.73 0.18 -13.27
C PRO A 125 -9.31 1.14 -14.30
N LEU A 126 -8.79 2.36 -14.29
CA LEU A 126 -9.12 3.39 -15.29
C LEU A 126 -8.07 3.37 -16.40
N GLY A 127 -8.52 3.56 -17.62
CA GLY A 127 -7.62 3.66 -18.76
C GLY A 127 -8.37 4.11 -20.01
N GLY A 128 -7.59 4.45 -21.02
CA GLY A 128 -8.11 4.84 -22.34
C GLY A 128 -7.08 4.49 -23.42
N ALA A 129 -7.54 4.43 -24.65
CA ALA A 129 -6.69 4.19 -25.80
C ALA A 129 -7.11 5.08 -26.98
N SER A 130 -6.12 5.51 -27.76
CA SER A 130 -6.32 6.24 -29.02
C SER A 130 -5.27 5.78 -30.01
N GLY A 131 -5.55 5.90 -31.30
CA GLY A 131 -4.65 5.47 -32.37
C GLY A 131 -5.34 4.58 -33.40
N GLN A 132 -4.58 3.71 -34.06
CA GLN A 132 -5.12 2.73 -35.00
C GLN A 132 -6.00 1.69 -34.29
N ALA A 133 -6.98 1.13 -35.00
CA ALA A 133 -7.93 0.18 -34.41
C ALA A 133 -7.25 -0.99 -33.66
N THR A 134 -6.20 -1.56 -34.27
CA THR A 134 -5.43 -2.64 -33.65
C THR A 134 -4.72 -2.21 -32.35
N ASP A 135 -4.16 -1.00 -32.31
CA ASP A 135 -3.51 -0.47 -31.10
C ASP A 135 -4.54 -0.23 -29.98
N VAL A 136 -5.72 0.24 -30.34
CA VAL A 136 -6.84 0.42 -29.38
C VAL A 136 -7.27 -0.93 -28.81
N GLU A 137 -7.41 -1.95 -29.66
CA GLU A 137 -7.78 -3.31 -29.25
C GLU A 137 -6.73 -3.90 -28.29
N ILE A 138 -5.43 -3.79 -28.61
CA ILE A 138 -4.34 -4.29 -27.75
C ILE A 138 -4.39 -3.63 -26.38
N ARG A 139 -4.56 -2.31 -26.32
CA ARG A 139 -4.63 -1.59 -25.04
C ARG A 139 -5.91 -1.89 -24.26
N ALA A 140 -7.04 -2.07 -24.93
CA ALA A 140 -8.28 -2.47 -24.28
C ALA A 140 -8.17 -3.87 -23.67
N ASN A 141 -7.57 -4.80 -24.38
CA ASN A 141 -7.33 -6.17 -23.86
C ASN A 141 -6.40 -6.15 -22.65
N GLU A 142 -5.35 -5.33 -22.65
CA GLU A 142 -4.45 -5.16 -21.50
C GLU A 142 -5.19 -4.58 -20.28
N LEU A 143 -6.06 -3.59 -20.48
CA LEU A 143 -6.88 -3.03 -19.38
C LEU A 143 -7.84 -4.06 -18.79
N LEU A 144 -8.46 -4.89 -19.65
CA LEU A 144 -9.34 -5.98 -19.20
C LEU A 144 -8.56 -7.06 -18.44
N ARG A 145 -7.30 -7.34 -18.84
CA ARG A 145 -6.41 -8.23 -18.11
C ARG A 145 -6.13 -7.69 -16.70
N TRP A 146 -5.77 -6.41 -16.58
CA TRP A 146 -5.58 -5.78 -15.29
C TRP A 146 -6.85 -5.79 -14.42
N LYS A 147 -8.03 -5.51 -15.02
CA LYS A 147 -9.31 -5.57 -14.29
C LYS A 147 -9.49 -6.96 -13.65
N LYS A 148 -9.21 -8.03 -14.39
CA LYS A 148 -9.30 -9.40 -13.88
C LYS A 148 -8.28 -9.65 -12.76
N GLU A 149 -7.02 -9.36 -12.99
CA GLU A 149 -5.90 -9.64 -12.08
C GLU A 149 -6.06 -8.91 -10.74
N LEU A 150 -6.39 -7.61 -10.77
CA LEU A 150 -6.63 -6.84 -9.56
C LEU A 150 -7.84 -7.37 -8.77
N THR A 151 -8.89 -7.82 -9.46
CA THR A 151 -10.07 -8.41 -8.79
C THR A 151 -9.69 -9.75 -8.11
N GLU A 152 -8.87 -10.58 -8.73
CA GLU A 152 -8.38 -11.84 -8.17
C GLU A 152 -7.46 -11.60 -6.95
N ILE A 153 -6.66 -10.53 -6.96
CA ILE A 153 -5.87 -10.13 -5.80
C ILE A 153 -6.80 -9.74 -4.64
N TYR A 154 -7.83 -8.93 -4.89
CA TYR A 154 -8.81 -8.60 -3.85
C TYR A 154 -9.58 -9.84 -3.34
N GLU A 155 -9.93 -10.79 -4.19
CA GLU A 155 -10.53 -12.06 -3.76
C GLU A 155 -9.62 -12.78 -2.76
N LYS A 156 -8.34 -12.91 -3.09
CA LYS A 156 -7.33 -13.56 -2.23
C LYS A 156 -7.14 -12.82 -0.91
N THR A 157 -7.09 -11.48 -0.92
CA THR A 157 -6.76 -10.70 0.28
C THR A 157 -7.95 -10.46 1.19
N THR A 158 -9.16 -10.32 0.63
CA THR A 158 -10.39 -10.02 1.38
C THR A 158 -11.21 -11.26 1.71
N GLY A 159 -11.13 -12.32 0.90
CA GLY A 159 -12.01 -13.48 0.99
C GLY A 159 -13.43 -13.24 0.46
N GLN A 160 -13.69 -12.09 -0.18
CA GLN A 160 -14.99 -11.81 -0.81
C GLN A 160 -15.16 -12.63 -2.09
N PRO A 161 -16.36 -13.08 -2.43
CA PRO A 161 -16.64 -13.78 -3.68
C PRO A 161 -16.29 -12.91 -4.91
N LEU A 162 -15.68 -13.51 -5.92
CA LEU A 162 -15.25 -12.81 -7.15
C LEU A 162 -16.36 -12.00 -7.82
N GLN A 163 -17.59 -12.56 -7.87
CA GLN A 163 -18.73 -11.85 -8.47
C GLN A 163 -19.09 -10.60 -7.68
N LYS A 164 -19.09 -10.68 -6.35
CA LYS A 164 -19.35 -9.52 -5.49
C LYS A 164 -18.28 -8.43 -5.68
N LEU A 165 -17.01 -8.81 -5.82
CA LEU A 165 -15.92 -7.87 -6.10
C LEU A 165 -16.11 -7.19 -7.45
N LYS A 166 -16.49 -7.92 -8.50
CA LYS A 166 -16.78 -7.34 -9.81
C LYS A 166 -17.89 -6.29 -9.76
N ASP A 167 -18.96 -6.60 -9.02
CA ASP A 167 -20.11 -5.69 -8.88
C ASP A 167 -19.72 -4.45 -8.04
N ASP A 168 -19.03 -4.65 -6.92
CA ASP A 168 -18.61 -3.59 -6.00
C ASP A 168 -17.54 -2.66 -6.59
N MET A 169 -16.66 -3.19 -7.45
CA MET A 169 -15.60 -2.42 -8.11
C MET A 169 -16.01 -1.78 -9.43
N GLU A 170 -17.25 -1.97 -9.88
CA GLU A 170 -17.72 -1.37 -11.14
C GLU A 170 -17.72 0.16 -11.10
N ARG A 171 -17.93 0.75 -9.93
CA ARG A 171 -17.80 2.18 -9.62
C ARG A 171 -17.07 2.35 -8.29
N ASP A 172 -16.72 3.60 -7.97
CA ASP A 172 -16.08 3.94 -6.71
C ASP A 172 -16.93 3.48 -5.52
N LYS A 173 -16.39 2.54 -4.75
CA LYS A 173 -16.99 2.07 -3.51
C LYS A 173 -16.14 2.51 -2.34
N PHE A 174 -16.60 3.57 -1.67
CA PHE A 174 -15.99 4.06 -0.43
C PHE A 174 -16.46 3.25 0.77
N MET A 175 -15.54 3.03 1.70
CA MET A 175 -15.78 2.32 2.95
C MET A 175 -15.07 3.04 4.10
N ASN A 176 -15.80 3.23 5.20
CA ASN A 176 -15.22 3.66 6.48
C ASN A 176 -14.43 2.52 7.15
N ALA A 177 -13.91 2.74 8.35
CA ALA A 177 -13.05 1.77 9.02
C ALA A 177 -13.79 0.48 9.37
N GLU A 178 -15.02 0.56 9.91
CA GLU A 178 -15.85 -0.60 10.26
C GLU A 178 -16.25 -1.40 9.03
N GLU A 179 -16.63 -0.72 7.96
CA GLU A 179 -16.98 -1.34 6.67
C GLU A 179 -15.77 -2.03 6.04
N ALA A 180 -14.57 -1.42 6.12
CA ALA A 180 -13.34 -2.00 5.57
C ALA A 180 -12.92 -3.28 6.33
N VAL A 181 -13.08 -3.32 7.66
CA VAL A 181 -12.87 -4.54 8.45
C VAL A 181 -13.90 -5.61 8.08
N ALA A 182 -15.18 -5.26 8.05
CA ALA A 182 -16.25 -6.20 7.68
C ALA A 182 -16.10 -6.74 6.26
N TYR A 183 -15.54 -5.94 5.36
CA TYR A 183 -15.24 -6.34 3.98
C TYR A 183 -14.00 -7.23 3.86
N GLY A 184 -13.10 -7.19 4.84
CA GLY A 184 -11.84 -7.95 4.85
C GLY A 184 -10.65 -7.23 4.21
N LEU A 185 -10.78 -5.92 3.92
CA LEU A 185 -9.69 -5.09 3.41
C LEU A 185 -8.60 -4.85 4.45
N VAL A 186 -8.98 -4.77 5.72
CA VAL A 186 -8.10 -4.69 6.87
C VAL A 186 -8.55 -5.65 7.97
N ASP A 187 -7.69 -5.94 8.92
CA ASP A 187 -7.97 -6.90 9.99
C ASP A 187 -8.53 -6.23 11.24
N LYS A 188 -8.10 -4.98 11.54
CA LYS A 188 -8.46 -4.31 12.80
C LYS A 188 -8.38 -2.78 12.67
N ILE A 189 -9.26 -2.09 13.40
CA ILE A 189 -9.15 -0.64 13.67
C ILE A 189 -8.25 -0.46 14.89
N ILE A 190 -7.30 0.47 14.80
CA ILE A 190 -6.42 0.85 15.92
C ILE A 190 -6.60 2.32 16.26
N THR A 191 -6.68 2.63 17.55
CA THR A 191 -6.89 3.99 18.06
C THR A 191 -5.64 4.57 18.73
N THR A 192 -4.80 3.69 19.24
CA THR A 192 -3.55 4.03 19.92
C THR A 192 -2.44 3.14 19.40
N ARG A 193 -1.21 3.62 19.47
CA ARG A 193 -0.04 2.81 19.21
C ARG A 193 0.22 1.99 20.49
N ASP A 194 0.09 0.66 20.39
CA ASP A 194 0.38 -0.21 21.53
C ASP A 194 1.87 -0.06 21.91
N GLU A 195 2.13 0.08 23.22
CA GLU A 195 3.50 0.22 23.74
C GLU A 195 4.29 -1.10 23.76
N ASP A 196 3.64 -2.21 23.38
CA ASP A 196 4.18 -3.57 23.50
C ASP A 196 5.25 -3.96 22.47
N ASN A 197 5.73 -3.02 21.65
CA ASN A 197 6.87 -3.23 20.74
C ASN A 197 8.18 -2.59 21.26
N LYS A 198 8.35 -2.53 22.59
CA LYS A 198 9.62 -2.21 23.23
C LYS A 198 10.20 -3.48 23.88
N GLU A 199 10.70 -4.37 23.05
CA GLU A 199 11.73 -5.35 23.43
C GLU A 199 12.90 -5.30 22.46
#